data_86dcd42e8f1e5009066f16586b35a2f3
#
_entry.id   86dcd42e8f1e5009066f16586b35a2f3
#
_cell.length_a   1.000
_cell.length_b   1.000
_cell.length_c   1.000
_cell.angle_alpha   90.00
_cell.angle_beta   90.00
_cell.angle_gamma   90.00
#
_symmetry.space_group_name_H-M   'P 1'
#
loop_
_entity.id
_entity.type
_entity.pdbx_description
1 polymer ?
#
loop_
_entity_poly.entity_id
_entity_poly.type
_entity_poly.pdbx_seq_one_letter_code
_entity_poly.pdbx_strand_id
1 'polypeptide(L)'
;VLDAIGEFETCTIWKGRGEKLKKVYSQSYPSSLGLWYSAMTQRCGLKPNEEEYILMGMSAFGDPDRLYKEMLSDFFDLNKYPFYVKENLHRGCPRWREDLTTQKDLFDIAAATQKVYEKMFERTLLKAKALTKSDNLVLMGGCALNCAANPIALKIFEKVWIMPAPGDDGSAIGAVLAHHKKHINWKTPFLGKNLGYNCDNMSIVEDLLINKVCGLARGRAEFGPRSLGNRSLIADPRETDVKEKVNQIKKRESFRPFAPAILEEFASEYFEMPCEKSPYMQMIVKCRRPDLYPAIVHIDGTSTGTDSI
;
A
#
# COMPACT_ATOMS: atom_id res chain seq x y z
N VAL A 1 0.59 -4.33 14.24
CA VAL A 1 -0.18 -5.04 13.20
C VAL A 1 -1.52 -4.37 13.06
N LEU A 2 -1.93 -4.07 11.84
CA LEU A 2 -3.22 -3.46 11.53
C LEU A 2 -3.82 -4.19 10.33
N ASP A 3 -4.98 -4.82 10.53
CA ASP A 3 -5.56 -5.72 9.55
C ASP A 3 -7.09 -5.60 9.45
N ALA A 4 -7.68 -6.36 8.53
CA ALA A 4 -9.12 -6.54 8.48
C ALA A 4 -9.59 -7.41 9.65
N ILE A 5 -9.19 -8.67 9.70
CA ILE A 5 -9.39 -9.59 10.82
C ILE A 5 -8.19 -10.54 10.85
N GLY A 6 -7.42 -10.54 11.96
CA GLY A 6 -6.43 -11.56 12.27
C GLY A 6 -6.99 -12.46 13.36
N GLU A 7 -7.73 -13.50 12.99
CA GLU A 7 -8.54 -14.33 13.86
C GLU A 7 -9.66 -13.51 14.55
N PHE A 8 -9.38 -12.86 15.68
CA PHE A 8 -10.29 -11.94 16.38
C PHE A 8 -9.72 -10.54 16.54
N GLU A 9 -8.40 -10.37 16.39
CA GLU A 9 -7.73 -9.09 16.57
C GLU A 9 -7.62 -8.34 15.24
N THR A 10 -8.00 -7.08 15.26
CA THR A 10 -7.98 -6.19 14.09
C THR A 10 -6.86 -5.17 14.14
N CYS A 11 -6.38 -4.87 15.35
CA CYS A 11 -5.22 -4.04 15.59
C CYS A 11 -4.48 -4.51 16.84
N THR A 12 -3.19 -4.77 16.73
CA THR A 12 -2.33 -5.09 17.87
C THR A 12 -1.08 -4.23 17.88
N ILE A 13 -0.66 -3.81 19.08
CA ILE A 13 0.60 -3.10 19.26
C ILE A 13 1.48 -3.96 20.18
N TRP A 14 2.68 -4.24 19.70
CA TRP A 14 3.67 -5.05 20.38
C TRP A 14 4.91 -4.22 20.67
N LYS A 15 5.50 -4.42 21.85
CA LYS A 15 6.81 -3.87 22.20
C LYS A 15 7.85 -4.97 22.10
N GLY A 16 8.81 -4.81 21.18
CA GLY A 16 9.96 -5.69 21.02
C GLY A 16 11.18 -5.18 21.79
N ARG A 17 11.89 -6.08 22.46
CA ARG A 17 13.20 -5.80 23.06
C ARG A 17 14.07 -7.08 23.02
N GLY A 18 15.10 -7.05 22.18
CA GLY A 18 15.86 -8.26 21.86
C GLY A 18 14.94 -9.31 21.26
N GLU A 19 14.93 -10.52 21.79
CA GLU A 19 14.10 -11.64 21.33
C GLU A 19 12.69 -11.67 21.96
N LYS A 20 12.36 -10.70 22.81
CA LYS A 20 11.09 -10.68 23.53
C LYS A 20 10.11 -9.74 22.87
N LEU A 21 8.89 -10.25 22.63
CA LEU A 21 7.73 -9.48 22.18
C LEU A 21 6.68 -9.46 23.28
N LYS A 22 6.18 -8.26 23.61
CA LYS A 22 5.09 -8.08 24.57
C LYS A 22 3.96 -7.32 23.88
N LYS A 23 2.76 -7.92 23.82
CA LYS A 23 1.55 -7.22 23.40
C LYS A 23 1.18 -6.18 24.45
N VAL A 24 1.03 -4.92 24.02
CA VAL A 24 0.72 -3.78 24.90
C VAL A 24 -0.64 -3.16 24.59
N TYR A 25 -1.23 -3.53 23.46
CA TYR A 25 -2.58 -3.13 23.07
C TYR A 25 -3.18 -4.14 22.10
N SER A 26 -4.49 -4.31 22.20
CA SER A 26 -5.29 -5.11 21.28
C SER A 26 -6.65 -4.45 21.07
N GLN A 27 -7.10 -4.46 19.84
CA GLN A 27 -8.47 -4.14 19.42
C GLN A 27 -9.01 -5.33 18.62
N SER A 28 -10.23 -5.71 18.94
CA SER A 28 -10.83 -6.92 18.38
C SER A 28 -12.01 -6.60 17.46
N TYR A 29 -12.34 -7.57 16.64
CA TYR A 29 -13.58 -7.61 15.87
C TYR A 29 -14.80 -7.27 16.76
N PRO A 30 -15.79 -6.53 16.28
CA PRO A 30 -15.99 -6.07 14.91
C PRO A 30 -15.31 -4.71 14.58
N SER A 31 -14.67 -4.05 15.54
CA SER A 31 -14.05 -2.75 15.29
C SER A 31 -12.75 -2.93 14.50
N SER A 32 -12.80 -2.69 13.19
CA SER A 32 -11.70 -2.89 12.27
C SER A 32 -11.59 -1.77 11.24
N LEU A 33 -10.41 -1.19 11.14
CA LEU A 33 -10.10 -0.20 10.11
C LEU A 33 -9.99 -0.84 8.71
N GLY A 34 -9.43 -2.05 8.64
CA GLY A 34 -9.33 -2.81 7.38
C GLY A 34 -10.70 -3.22 6.85
N LEU A 35 -11.59 -3.77 7.71
CA LEU A 35 -12.96 -4.08 7.30
C LEU A 35 -13.75 -2.84 6.89
N TRP A 36 -13.56 -1.71 7.56
CA TRP A 36 -14.20 -0.47 7.14
C TRP A 36 -13.71 -0.03 5.74
N TYR A 37 -12.41 -0.13 5.47
CA TYR A 37 -11.87 0.18 4.13
C TYR A 37 -12.42 -0.78 3.07
N SER A 38 -12.48 -2.08 3.35
CA SER A 38 -13.11 -3.08 2.46
C SER A 38 -14.59 -2.85 2.26
N ALA A 39 -15.33 -2.39 3.28
CA ALA A 39 -16.74 -2.03 3.15
C ALA A 39 -16.95 -0.84 2.20
N MET A 40 -16.06 0.18 2.26
CA MET A 40 -16.08 1.29 1.32
C MET A 40 -15.65 0.86 -0.09
N THR A 41 -14.73 -0.10 -0.21
CA THR A 41 -14.37 -0.73 -1.49
C THR A 41 -15.60 -1.36 -2.12
N GLN A 42 -16.36 -2.16 -1.37
CA GLN A 42 -17.62 -2.72 -1.84
C GLN A 42 -18.67 -1.64 -2.18
N ARG A 43 -18.76 -0.57 -1.37
CA ARG A 43 -19.66 0.56 -1.62
C ARG A 43 -19.41 1.25 -2.95
N CYS A 44 -18.16 1.27 -3.40
CA CYS A 44 -17.76 1.78 -4.71
C CYS A 44 -17.93 0.77 -5.86
N GLY A 45 -18.55 -0.39 -5.62
CA GLY A 45 -18.78 -1.42 -6.65
C GLY A 45 -17.58 -2.31 -6.92
N LEU A 46 -16.54 -2.24 -6.09
CA LEU A 46 -15.33 -3.03 -6.19
C LEU A 46 -15.43 -4.29 -5.29
N LYS A 47 -14.55 -5.26 -5.53
CA LYS A 47 -14.52 -6.51 -4.78
C LYS A 47 -13.81 -6.32 -3.44
N PRO A 48 -14.50 -6.48 -2.30
CA PRO A 48 -13.90 -6.33 -0.97
C PRO A 48 -12.88 -7.44 -0.72
N ASN A 49 -11.84 -7.13 0.05
CA ASN A 49 -10.67 -7.95 0.37
C ASN A 49 -9.76 -8.31 -0.82
N GLU A 50 -9.98 -7.71 -1.98
CA GLU A 50 -9.15 -7.92 -3.17
C GLU A 50 -8.82 -6.63 -3.91
N GLU A 51 -9.72 -5.63 -3.93
CA GLU A 51 -9.61 -4.45 -4.79
C GLU A 51 -9.46 -3.13 -4.01
N GLU A 52 -9.05 -3.18 -2.74
CA GLU A 52 -8.78 -2.00 -1.91
C GLU A 52 -7.74 -1.07 -2.55
N TYR A 53 -6.78 -1.64 -3.26
CA TYR A 53 -5.77 -0.86 -3.98
C TYR A 53 -6.35 -0.07 -5.17
N ILE A 54 -7.49 -0.51 -5.74
CA ILE A 54 -8.21 0.27 -6.77
C ILE A 54 -8.89 1.45 -6.09
N LEU A 55 -9.58 1.24 -4.96
CA LEU A 55 -10.18 2.32 -4.18
C LEU A 55 -9.13 3.36 -3.78
N MET A 56 -7.95 2.93 -3.33
CA MET A 56 -6.83 3.82 -3.03
C MET A 56 -6.42 4.65 -4.26
N GLY A 57 -6.35 4.03 -5.45
CA GLY A 57 -6.07 4.74 -6.70
C GLY A 57 -7.17 5.73 -7.10
N MET A 58 -8.46 5.39 -6.87
CA MET A 58 -9.60 6.27 -7.13
C MET A 58 -9.57 7.52 -6.26
N SER A 59 -9.00 7.44 -5.07
CA SER A 59 -9.02 8.52 -4.08
C SER A 59 -8.39 9.83 -4.56
N ALA A 60 -7.46 9.76 -5.51
CA ALA A 60 -6.82 10.94 -6.08
C ALA A 60 -7.71 11.76 -7.04
N PHE A 61 -8.86 11.21 -7.46
CA PHE A 61 -9.78 11.88 -8.40
C PHE A 61 -10.95 12.58 -7.72
N GLY A 62 -11.14 12.37 -6.42
CA GLY A 62 -12.29 12.88 -5.67
C GLY A 62 -11.96 14.04 -4.73
N ASP A 63 -13.01 14.65 -4.20
CA ASP A 63 -12.92 15.65 -3.14
C ASP A 63 -12.94 14.95 -1.76
N PRO A 64 -11.82 14.92 -1.03
CA PRO A 64 -11.75 14.26 0.26
C PRO A 64 -12.57 14.93 1.36
N ASP A 65 -12.94 16.22 1.20
CA ASP A 65 -13.66 16.99 2.22
C ASP A 65 -15.18 16.83 2.14
N ARG A 66 -15.70 16.52 0.97
CA ARG A 66 -17.14 16.43 0.72
C ARG A 66 -17.85 15.47 1.69
N LEU A 67 -17.30 14.30 1.96
CA LEU A 67 -17.92 13.26 2.79
C LEU A 67 -17.14 12.93 4.08
N TYR A 68 -16.01 13.57 4.31
CA TYR A 68 -15.12 13.27 5.43
C TYR A 68 -15.82 13.34 6.80
N LYS A 69 -16.53 14.43 7.07
CA LYS A 69 -17.19 14.62 8.37
C LYS A 69 -18.33 13.62 8.58
N GLU A 70 -19.08 13.35 7.53
CA GLU A 70 -20.18 12.38 7.54
C GLU A 70 -19.66 10.97 7.81
N MET A 71 -18.63 10.51 7.07
CA MET A 71 -18.00 9.22 7.32
C MET A 71 -17.48 9.07 8.75
N LEU A 72 -16.83 10.10 9.29
CA LEU A 72 -16.37 10.07 10.67
C LEU A 72 -17.53 9.94 11.65
N SER A 73 -18.59 10.74 11.44
CA SER A 73 -19.78 10.74 12.28
C SER A 73 -20.52 9.39 12.23
N ASP A 74 -20.67 8.81 11.07
CA ASP A 74 -21.48 7.60 10.88
C ASP A 74 -20.74 6.36 11.38
N PHE A 75 -19.47 6.22 11.06
CA PHE A 75 -18.75 4.98 11.29
C PHE A 75 -17.83 4.97 12.51
N PHE A 76 -17.42 6.12 13.05
CA PHE A 76 -16.40 6.15 14.10
C PHE A 76 -16.86 6.82 15.40
N ASP A 77 -16.54 6.18 16.53
CA ASP A 77 -16.55 6.82 17.85
C ASP A 77 -15.11 7.24 18.21
N LEU A 78 -14.86 8.54 18.12
CA LEU A 78 -13.54 9.13 18.38
C LEU A 78 -13.25 9.35 19.86
N ASN A 79 -14.23 9.17 20.76
CA ASN A 79 -14.02 9.21 22.21
C ASN A 79 -13.27 7.95 22.68
N LYS A 80 -13.36 6.87 21.92
CA LYS A 80 -12.56 5.66 22.15
C LYS A 80 -11.24 5.76 21.40
N TYR A 81 -10.13 5.77 22.12
CA TYR A 81 -8.80 5.98 21.52
C TYR A 81 -8.09 4.65 21.18
N PRO A 82 -7.55 4.42 19.97
CA PRO A 82 -7.38 5.39 18.88
C PRO A 82 -8.68 5.69 18.14
N PHE A 83 -9.59 4.75 18.02
CA PHE A 83 -10.94 4.86 17.45
C PHE A 83 -11.75 3.61 17.79
N TYR A 84 -13.05 3.67 17.55
CA TYR A 84 -13.93 2.51 17.54
C TYR A 84 -14.86 2.59 16.33
N VAL A 85 -14.97 1.53 15.54
CA VAL A 85 -15.95 1.43 14.45
C VAL A 85 -17.27 1.01 15.03
N LYS A 86 -18.32 1.83 14.84
CA LYS A 86 -19.62 1.70 15.50
C LYS A 86 -20.42 0.48 15.04
N GLU A 87 -20.20 0.05 13.80
CA GLU A 87 -20.95 -1.02 13.17
C GLU A 87 -20.06 -2.22 12.81
N ASN A 88 -20.71 -3.38 12.69
CA ASN A 88 -20.06 -4.55 12.15
C ASN A 88 -20.09 -4.50 10.62
N LEU A 89 -18.97 -4.13 10.01
CA LEU A 89 -18.84 -3.95 8.57
C LEU A 89 -18.32 -5.20 7.82
N HIS A 90 -18.33 -6.37 8.46
CA HIS A 90 -17.89 -7.61 7.82
C HIS A 90 -18.68 -7.95 6.54
N ARG A 91 -19.95 -7.54 6.48
CA ARG A 91 -20.79 -7.69 5.28
C ARG A 91 -20.84 -6.46 4.40
N GLY A 92 -19.98 -5.48 4.66
CA GLY A 92 -19.94 -4.22 3.94
C GLY A 92 -21.03 -3.22 4.36
N CYS A 93 -21.13 -2.13 3.60
CA CYS A 93 -22.11 -1.08 3.79
C CYS A 93 -22.69 -0.59 2.43
N PRO A 94 -23.20 -1.48 1.56
CA PRO A 94 -23.60 -1.12 0.20
C PRO A 94 -24.74 -0.08 0.16
N ARG A 95 -25.52 0.03 1.24
CA ARG A 95 -26.64 0.99 1.36
C ARG A 95 -26.26 2.35 1.93
N TRP A 96 -25.03 2.53 2.37
CA TRP A 96 -24.59 3.82 2.85
C TRP A 96 -24.55 4.82 1.68
N ARG A 97 -25.34 5.92 1.80
CA ARG A 97 -25.47 6.95 0.77
C ARG A 97 -25.79 6.38 -0.62
N GLU A 98 -26.83 5.55 -0.71
CA GLU A 98 -27.31 4.94 -2.00
C GLU A 98 -27.63 5.99 -3.07
N ASP A 99 -27.86 7.26 -2.67
CA ASP A 99 -28.07 8.40 -3.55
C ASP A 99 -26.83 8.79 -4.36
N LEU A 100 -25.62 8.40 -3.92
CA LEU A 100 -24.35 8.72 -4.58
C LEU A 100 -23.99 7.62 -5.58
N THR A 101 -24.30 7.85 -6.88
CA THR A 101 -24.17 6.81 -7.92
C THR A 101 -23.30 7.20 -9.11
N THR A 102 -22.98 8.50 -9.26
CA THR A 102 -22.16 8.97 -10.39
C THR A 102 -20.69 8.60 -10.17
N GLN A 103 -19.91 8.52 -11.26
CA GLN A 103 -18.47 8.28 -11.18
C GLN A 103 -17.78 9.30 -10.28
N LYS A 104 -18.20 10.56 -10.33
CA LYS A 104 -17.67 11.61 -9.45
C LYS A 104 -17.98 11.30 -7.99
N ASP A 105 -19.18 10.85 -7.68
CA ASP A 105 -19.56 10.48 -6.31
C ASP A 105 -18.71 9.34 -5.78
N LEU A 106 -18.43 8.32 -6.61
CA LEU A 106 -17.58 7.19 -6.22
C LEU A 106 -16.13 7.63 -5.98
N PHE A 107 -15.62 8.58 -6.76
CA PHE A 107 -14.32 9.19 -6.52
C PHE A 107 -14.29 10.00 -5.21
N ASP A 108 -15.34 10.76 -4.91
CA ASP A 108 -15.46 11.53 -3.66
C ASP A 108 -15.57 10.59 -2.44
N ILE A 109 -16.30 9.46 -2.56
CA ILE A 109 -16.34 8.40 -1.55
C ILE A 109 -14.93 7.84 -1.33
N ALA A 110 -14.21 7.49 -2.38
CA ALA A 110 -12.86 6.96 -2.29
C ALA A 110 -11.88 7.95 -1.64
N ALA A 111 -11.95 9.23 -2.03
CA ALA A 111 -11.10 10.29 -1.47
C ALA A 111 -11.37 10.53 0.02
N ALA A 112 -12.64 10.60 0.42
CA ALA A 112 -13.02 10.73 1.82
C ALA A 112 -12.64 9.49 2.64
N THR A 113 -12.77 8.28 2.05
CA THR A 113 -12.33 7.03 2.67
C THR A 113 -10.83 7.06 2.95
N GLN A 114 -10.02 7.44 1.98
CA GLN A 114 -8.57 7.53 2.18
C GLN A 114 -8.21 8.55 3.28
N LYS A 115 -8.84 9.72 3.28
CA LYS A 115 -8.61 10.75 4.30
C LYS A 115 -9.00 10.30 5.71
N VAL A 116 -10.14 9.61 5.86
CA VAL A 116 -10.56 9.03 7.15
C VAL A 116 -9.60 7.93 7.58
N TYR A 117 -9.20 7.06 6.66
CA TYR A 117 -8.21 6.01 6.93
C TYR A 117 -6.90 6.60 7.47
N GLU A 118 -6.35 7.59 6.79
CA GLU A 118 -5.12 8.29 7.21
C GLU A 118 -5.24 8.88 8.60
N LYS A 119 -6.39 9.47 8.92
CA LYS A 119 -6.65 10.03 10.26
C LYS A 119 -6.68 8.95 11.34
N MET A 120 -7.34 7.81 11.09
CA MET A 120 -7.40 6.71 12.06
C MET A 120 -6.05 6.00 12.17
N PHE A 121 -5.33 5.87 11.07
CA PHE A 121 -3.98 5.34 11.01
C PHE A 121 -3.01 6.21 11.83
N GLU A 122 -3.01 7.53 11.64
CA GLU A 122 -2.22 8.47 12.44
C GLU A 122 -2.49 8.30 13.94
N ARG A 123 -3.77 8.27 14.35
CA ARG A 123 -4.15 8.07 15.75
C ARG A 123 -3.62 6.75 16.33
N THR A 124 -3.63 5.69 15.52
CA THR A 124 -3.10 4.38 15.90
C THR A 124 -1.59 4.42 16.08
N LEU A 125 -0.87 5.07 15.17
CA LEU A 125 0.58 5.24 15.25
C LEU A 125 0.99 6.09 16.47
N LEU A 126 0.27 7.17 16.76
CA LEU A 126 0.50 7.99 17.97
C LEU A 126 0.26 7.18 19.24
N LYS A 127 -0.76 6.31 19.27
CA LYS A 127 -0.96 5.37 20.40
C LYS A 127 0.20 4.39 20.51
N ALA A 128 0.68 3.84 19.40
CA ALA A 128 1.82 2.94 19.39
C ALA A 128 3.08 3.62 19.96
N LYS A 129 3.37 4.85 19.51
CA LYS A 129 4.48 5.66 20.02
C LYS A 129 4.36 5.91 21.53
N ALA A 130 3.18 6.30 22.00
CA ALA A 130 2.94 6.58 23.41
C ALA A 130 3.12 5.35 24.31
N LEU A 131 2.64 4.17 23.88
CA LEU A 131 2.73 2.93 24.65
C LEU A 131 4.12 2.30 24.64
N THR A 132 4.82 2.36 23.51
CA THR A 132 6.11 1.69 23.33
C THR A 132 7.29 2.59 23.68
N LYS A 133 7.14 3.90 23.48
CA LYS A 133 8.21 4.92 23.55
C LYS A 133 9.40 4.54 22.65
N SER A 134 9.13 3.89 21.54
CA SER A 134 10.14 3.48 20.55
C SER A 134 10.23 4.51 19.43
N ASP A 135 11.42 4.71 18.89
CA ASP A 135 11.66 5.51 17.68
C ASP A 135 11.63 4.64 16.43
N ASN A 136 11.56 3.31 16.59
CA ASN A 136 11.49 2.35 15.51
C ASN A 136 10.09 1.74 15.42
N LEU A 137 9.59 1.61 14.19
CA LEU A 137 8.32 0.95 13.88
C LEU A 137 8.55 -0.21 12.90
N VAL A 138 7.94 -1.35 13.20
CA VAL A 138 7.67 -2.41 12.24
C VAL A 138 6.16 -2.42 11.99
N LEU A 139 5.74 -2.20 10.75
CA LEU A 139 4.33 -2.16 10.36
C LEU A 139 3.97 -3.41 9.56
N MET A 140 2.93 -4.13 10.02
CA MET A 140 2.46 -5.39 9.47
C MET A 140 0.92 -5.43 9.45
N GLY A 141 0.36 -6.40 8.74
CA GLY A 141 -1.06 -6.56 8.45
C GLY A 141 -1.43 -6.00 7.08
N GLY A 142 -2.55 -6.41 6.51
CA GLY A 142 -3.01 -6.00 5.17
C GLY A 142 -3.09 -4.48 5.00
N CYS A 143 -3.41 -3.75 6.08
CA CYS A 143 -3.44 -2.29 6.09
C CYS A 143 -2.09 -1.63 5.78
N ALA A 144 -0.97 -2.31 6.00
CA ALA A 144 0.36 -1.82 5.65
C ALA A 144 0.63 -1.74 4.13
N LEU A 145 -0.26 -2.29 3.31
CA LEU A 145 -0.23 -2.15 1.86
C LEU A 145 -0.73 -0.79 1.36
N ASN A 146 -1.32 0.03 2.24
CA ASN A 146 -1.75 1.39 1.89
C ASN A 146 -0.55 2.33 1.80
N CYS A 147 0.10 2.35 0.63
CA CYS A 147 1.29 3.15 0.37
C CYS A 147 1.04 4.67 0.43
N ALA A 148 -0.21 5.12 0.27
CA ALA A 148 -0.59 6.52 0.39
C ALA A 148 -0.55 7.00 1.85
N ALA A 149 -0.95 6.15 2.81
CA ALA A 149 -0.94 6.48 4.23
C ALA A 149 0.42 6.23 4.91
N ASN A 150 1.22 5.29 4.41
CA ASN A 150 2.47 4.87 5.06
C ASN A 150 3.46 6.01 5.33
N PRO A 151 3.61 7.06 4.50
CA PRO A 151 4.47 8.21 4.81
C PRO A 151 4.14 8.93 6.13
N ILE A 152 2.92 8.78 6.66
CA ILE A 152 2.53 9.32 7.98
C ILE A 152 3.39 8.72 9.09
N ALA A 153 3.78 7.44 8.95
CA ALA A 153 4.61 6.76 9.94
C ALA A 153 5.99 7.41 10.10
N LEU A 154 6.55 7.93 9.02
CA LEU A 154 7.87 8.61 9.02
C LEU A 154 7.85 9.97 9.73
N LYS A 155 6.66 10.57 9.92
CA LYS A 155 6.49 11.80 10.71
C LYS A 155 6.48 11.54 12.22
N ILE A 156 6.30 10.27 12.63
CA ILE A 156 6.10 9.86 14.03
C ILE A 156 7.28 9.02 14.55
N PHE A 157 7.87 8.22 13.67
CA PHE A 157 8.97 7.32 13.99
C PHE A 157 10.20 7.67 13.15
N GLU A 158 11.39 7.54 13.73
CA GLU A 158 12.65 7.80 13.03
C GLU A 158 12.98 6.71 12.00
N LYS A 159 12.64 5.44 12.33
CA LYS A 159 12.85 4.31 11.44
C LYS A 159 11.57 3.52 11.29
N VAL A 160 11.15 3.33 10.05
CA VAL A 160 9.98 2.55 9.69
C VAL A 160 10.40 1.41 8.77
N TRP A 161 10.04 0.19 9.14
CA TRP A 161 10.22 -0.98 8.30
C TRP A 161 8.87 -1.65 8.03
N ILE A 162 8.61 -1.90 6.75
CA ILE A 162 7.43 -2.60 6.27
C ILE A 162 7.93 -3.80 5.46
N MET A 163 7.44 -4.99 5.77
CA MET A 163 7.81 -6.19 5.03
C MET A 163 7.26 -6.15 3.60
N PRO A 164 7.93 -6.70 2.58
CA PRO A 164 7.39 -6.77 1.21
C PRO A 164 6.05 -7.50 1.12
N ALA A 165 5.81 -8.46 2.00
CA ALA A 165 4.56 -9.19 2.17
C ALA A 165 4.02 -8.96 3.58
N PRO A 166 3.41 -7.78 3.87
CA PRO A 166 3.04 -7.43 5.23
C PRO A 166 1.71 -8.06 5.68
N GLY A 167 0.91 -8.57 4.75
CA GLY A 167 -0.37 -9.24 4.99
C GLY A 167 -0.24 -10.73 5.31
N ASP A 168 -1.28 -11.49 5.04
CA ASP A 168 -1.40 -12.93 5.35
C ASP A 168 -0.32 -13.79 4.68
N ASP A 169 0.11 -13.42 3.49
CA ASP A 169 1.21 -14.07 2.78
C ASP A 169 2.52 -14.05 3.58
N GLY A 170 2.80 -13.00 4.34
CA GLY A 170 3.94 -12.91 5.25
C GLY A 170 3.87 -13.86 6.45
N SER A 171 2.70 -14.35 6.80
CA SER A 171 2.49 -15.29 7.91
C SER A 171 3.25 -16.60 7.73
N ALA A 172 3.50 -17.02 6.50
CA ALA A 172 4.30 -18.21 6.20
C ALA A 172 5.71 -18.12 6.79
N ILE A 173 6.39 -16.98 6.60
CA ILE A 173 7.69 -16.72 7.21
C ILE A 173 7.55 -16.55 8.73
N GLY A 174 6.52 -15.80 9.17
CA GLY A 174 6.25 -15.57 10.57
C GLY A 174 6.09 -16.86 11.37
N ALA A 175 5.36 -17.83 10.85
CA ALA A 175 5.17 -19.15 11.49
C ALA A 175 6.50 -19.90 11.68
N VAL A 176 7.36 -19.91 10.67
CA VAL A 176 8.69 -20.54 10.76
C VAL A 176 9.56 -19.84 11.81
N LEU A 177 9.56 -18.51 11.81
CA LEU A 177 10.34 -17.71 12.77
C LEU A 177 9.84 -17.89 14.20
N ALA A 178 8.53 -17.96 14.41
CA ALA A 178 7.92 -18.18 15.71
C ALA A 178 8.28 -19.57 16.28
N HIS A 179 8.38 -20.58 15.41
CA HIS A 179 8.78 -21.94 15.79
C HIS A 179 10.26 -22.00 16.16
N HIS A 180 11.12 -21.50 15.29
CA HIS A 180 12.59 -21.63 15.45
C HIS A 180 13.18 -20.58 16.41
N LYS A 181 12.51 -19.46 16.63
CA LYS A 181 12.98 -18.33 17.47
C LYS A 181 14.38 -17.86 17.12
N LYS A 182 14.68 -17.80 15.84
CA LYS A 182 15.99 -17.39 15.31
C LYS A 182 15.88 -16.06 14.56
N HIS A 183 16.91 -15.24 14.67
CA HIS A 183 17.05 -14.08 13.82
C HIS A 183 17.27 -14.51 12.37
N ILE A 184 16.63 -13.80 11.45
CA ILE A 184 16.96 -13.87 10.03
C ILE A 184 17.58 -12.55 9.59
N ASN A 185 18.51 -12.65 8.65
CA ASN A 185 18.99 -11.49 7.93
C ASN A 185 18.18 -11.40 6.63
N TRP A 186 17.23 -10.46 6.60
CA TRP A 186 16.46 -10.21 5.39
C TRP A 186 17.35 -9.62 4.31
N LYS A 187 17.48 -10.31 3.19
CA LYS A 187 18.36 -9.88 2.08
C LYS A 187 17.57 -9.40 0.86
N THR A 188 16.47 -10.07 0.53
CA THR A 188 15.77 -9.86 -0.73
C THR A 188 14.33 -10.41 -0.66
N PRO A 189 13.39 -9.81 -1.39
CA PRO A 189 12.05 -10.36 -1.56
C PRO A 189 11.99 -11.47 -2.62
N PHE A 190 13.05 -11.72 -3.38
CA PHE A 190 13.06 -12.69 -4.48
C PHE A 190 13.26 -14.10 -3.97
N LEU A 191 12.22 -14.68 -3.35
CA LEU A 191 12.27 -16.01 -2.70
C LEU A 191 11.60 -17.11 -3.50
N GLY A 192 10.85 -16.78 -4.56
CA GLY A 192 10.10 -17.74 -5.35
C GLY A 192 10.96 -18.60 -6.28
N LYS A 193 10.27 -19.28 -7.21
CA LYS A 193 10.94 -20.17 -8.18
C LYS A 193 11.95 -19.41 -9.05
N ASN A 194 13.15 -19.93 -9.14
CA ASN A 194 14.19 -19.45 -10.05
C ASN A 194 13.98 -20.02 -11.45
N LEU A 195 14.01 -19.16 -12.46
CA LEU A 195 13.91 -19.58 -13.87
C LEU A 195 15.23 -20.13 -14.44
N GLY A 196 16.33 -19.93 -13.73
CA GLY A 196 17.64 -20.44 -14.13
C GLY A 196 18.33 -19.65 -15.24
N TYR A 197 17.73 -18.55 -15.72
CA TYR A 197 18.34 -17.64 -16.70
C TYR A 197 18.16 -16.18 -16.28
N ASN A 198 19.04 -15.34 -16.76
CA ASN A 198 18.95 -13.88 -16.66
C ASN A 198 18.92 -13.31 -18.06
N CYS A 199 18.10 -12.28 -18.25
CA CYS A 199 18.14 -11.48 -19.46
C CYS A 199 19.32 -10.52 -19.39
N ASP A 200 19.96 -10.29 -20.53
CA ASP A 200 20.91 -9.20 -20.66
C ASP A 200 20.20 -7.85 -20.56
N ASN A 201 20.73 -6.94 -19.73
CA ASN A 201 20.11 -5.65 -19.51
C ASN A 201 20.09 -4.78 -20.78
N MET A 202 21.08 -4.91 -21.67
CA MET A 202 21.09 -4.15 -22.94
C MET A 202 19.95 -4.59 -23.85
N SER A 203 19.72 -5.91 -23.98
CA SER A 203 18.58 -6.43 -24.74
C SER A 203 17.22 -5.92 -24.22
N ILE A 204 17.07 -5.78 -22.89
CA ILE A 204 15.87 -5.22 -22.29
C ILE A 204 15.70 -3.73 -22.68
N VAL A 205 16.80 -2.97 -22.64
CA VAL A 205 16.77 -1.53 -23.02
C VAL A 205 16.45 -1.38 -24.49
N GLU A 206 17.05 -2.19 -25.38
CA GLU A 206 16.76 -2.19 -26.82
C GLU A 206 15.29 -2.49 -27.09
N ASP A 207 14.73 -3.52 -26.44
CA ASP A 207 13.30 -3.84 -26.54
C ASP A 207 12.41 -2.69 -26.08
N LEU A 208 12.74 -2.03 -24.98
CA LEU A 208 11.99 -0.86 -24.48
C LEU A 208 12.06 0.33 -25.42
N LEU A 209 13.22 0.58 -26.04
CA LEU A 209 13.38 1.67 -27.00
C LEU A 209 12.56 1.44 -28.29
N ILE A 210 12.45 0.19 -28.74
CA ILE A 210 11.71 -0.19 -29.95
C ILE A 210 10.22 -0.34 -29.65
N ASN A 211 9.87 -1.17 -28.69
CA ASN A 211 8.48 -1.65 -28.46
C ASN A 211 7.74 -0.85 -27.36
N LYS A 212 8.45 -0.02 -26.60
CA LYS A 212 7.94 0.82 -25.49
C LYS A 212 7.42 0.04 -24.28
N VAL A 213 7.08 -1.23 -24.43
CA VAL A 213 6.57 -2.12 -23.39
C VAL A 213 7.16 -3.50 -23.59
N CYS A 214 7.69 -4.12 -22.54
CA CYS A 214 8.11 -5.52 -22.59
C CYS A 214 7.71 -6.29 -21.32
N GLY A 215 7.59 -7.63 -21.46
CA GLY A 215 7.38 -8.54 -20.35
C GLY A 215 8.72 -9.04 -19.83
N LEU A 216 8.99 -8.84 -18.54
CA LEU A 216 10.22 -9.28 -17.90
C LEU A 216 9.98 -10.48 -16.98
N ALA A 217 10.65 -11.58 -17.25
CA ALA A 217 10.69 -12.76 -16.39
C ALA A 217 12.15 -13.22 -16.23
N ARG A 218 12.74 -13.02 -15.05
CA ARG A 218 14.14 -13.34 -14.75
C ARG A 218 14.32 -13.86 -13.32
N GLY A 219 15.40 -14.55 -13.04
CA GLY A 219 15.80 -14.97 -11.70
C GLY A 219 14.68 -15.60 -10.87
N ARG A 220 14.61 -15.28 -9.58
CA ARG A 220 13.58 -15.74 -8.65
C ARG A 220 12.38 -14.82 -8.66
N ALA A 221 11.17 -15.38 -8.58
CA ALA A 221 9.95 -14.57 -8.40
C ALA A 221 9.93 -13.84 -7.06
N GLU A 222 9.19 -12.76 -7.03
CA GLU A 222 8.92 -11.97 -5.83
C GLU A 222 8.10 -12.78 -4.83
N PHE A 223 8.36 -12.54 -3.53
CA PHE A 223 7.53 -12.96 -2.41
C PHE A 223 6.72 -11.76 -1.93
N GLY A 224 5.40 -11.85 -2.04
CA GLY A 224 4.49 -10.76 -1.72
C GLY A 224 3.63 -10.32 -2.91
N PRO A 225 2.73 -9.36 -2.69
CA PRO A 225 1.69 -8.99 -3.66
C PRO A 225 2.20 -8.04 -4.77
N ARG A 226 3.44 -7.57 -4.69
CA ARG A 226 3.99 -6.55 -5.60
C ARG A 226 4.92 -7.15 -6.63
N SER A 227 4.79 -6.72 -7.90
CA SER A 227 5.78 -6.96 -8.94
C SER A 227 6.98 -6.03 -8.68
N LEU A 228 8.17 -6.60 -8.52
CA LEU A 228 9.40 -5.89 -8.18
C LEU A 228 10.51 -6.11 -9.24
N GLY A 229 10.13 -6.29 -10.50
CA GLY A 229 11.06 -6.35 -11.62
C GLY A 229 11.44 -7.76 -12.11
N ASN A 230 11.06 -8.84 -11.40
CA ASN A 230 11.39 -10.20 -11.83
C ASN A 230 10.22 -10.94 -12.51
N ARG A 231 8.98 -10.51 -12.28
CA ARG A 231 7.76 -10.94 -12.99
C ARG A 231 6.92 -9.68 -13.25
N SER A 232 7.37 -8.87 -14.21
CA SER A 232 6.83 -7.53 -14.42
C SER A 232 6.54 -7.25 -15.89
N LEU A 233 5.57 -6.39 -16.14
CA LEU A 233 5.54 -5.59 -17.36
C LEU A 233 6.29 -4.29 -17.07
N ILE A 234 7.30 -4.00 -17.88
CA ILE A 234 8.07 -2.76 -17.82
C ILE A 234 7.81 -1.94 -19.08
N ALA A 235 7.86 -0.63 -18.95
CA ALA A 235 7.52 0.29 -20.03
C ALA A 235 8.36 1.57 -19.96
N ASP A 236 8.55 2.20 -21.12
CA ASP A 236 9.22 3.50 -21.21
C ASP A 236 8.31 4.60 -20.63
N PRO A 237 8.66 5.27 -19.53
CA PRO A 237 7.78 6.22 -18.85
C PRO A 237 7.63 7.56 -19.58
N ARG A 238 8.40 7.82 -20.62
CA ARG A 238 8.44 9.08 -21.37
C ARG A 238 7.28 9.24 -22.34
N GLU A 239 6.66 8.14 -22.76
CA GLU A 239 5.58 8.14 -23.74
C GLU A 239 4.23 8.35 -23.04
N THR A 240 3.40 9.23 -23.58
CA THR A 240 2.10 9.59 -22.99
C THR A 240 1.05 8.51 -23.09
N ASP A 241 1.10 7.68 -24.15
CA ASP A 241 0.13 6.60 -24.44
C ASP A 241 0.46 5.27 -23.77
N VAL A 242 1.67 5.13 -23.25
CA VAL A 242 2.14 3.87 -22.62
C VAL A 242 1.27 3.46 -21.44
N LYS A 243 0.79 4.42 -20.65
CA LYS A 243 -0.11 4.15 -19.52
C LYS A 243 -1.39 3.46 -19.98
N GLU A 244 -2.02 3.96 -21.02
CA GLU A 244 -3.23 3.36 -21.59
C GLU A 244 -2.93 1.99 -22.20
N LYS A 245 -1.87 1.87 -22.99
CA LYS A 245 -1.45 0.63 -23.64
C LYS A 245 -1.20 -0.49 -22.63
N VAL A 246 -0.48 -0.23 -21.55
CA VAL A 246 -0.23 -1.25 -20.50
C VAL A 246 -1.51 -1.57 -19.72
N ASN A 247 -2.38 -0.59 -19.45
CA ASN A 247 -3.67 -0.87 -18.80
C ASN A 247 -4.57 -1.73 -19.69
N GLN A 248 -4.58 -1.55 -21.01
CA GLN A 248 -5.28 -2.40 -21.98
C GLN A 248 -4.72 -3.84 -21.98
N ILE A 249 -3.39 -4.01 -22.01
CA ILE A 249 -2.74 -5.33 -21.91
C ILE A 249 -3.14 -6.05 -20.62
N LYS A 250 -3.18 -5.32 -19.50
CA LYS A 250 -3.58 -5.86 -18.20
C LYS A 250 -5.10 -5.98 -18.03
N LYS A 251 -5.90 -5.52 -18.98
CA LYS A 251 -7.38 -5.50 -18.94
C LYS A 251 -7.90 -4.88 -17.63
N ARG A 252 -7.41 -3.69 -17.31
CA ARG A 252 -7.74 -2.98 -16.07
C ARG A 252 -8.10 -1.52 -16.32
N GLU A 253 -8.58 -0.84 -15.30
CA GLU A 253 -9.06 0.54 -15.36
C GLU A 253 -7.96 1.50 -15.86
N SER A 254 -8.31 2.40 -16.79
CA SER A 254 -7.37 3.33 -17.43
C SER A 254 -6.74 4.34 -16.48
N PHE A 255 -7.41 4.65 -15.37
CA PHE A 255 -6.91 5.62 -14.38
C PHE A 255 -5.77 5.08 -13.51
N ARG A 256 -5.54 3.77 -13.48
CA ARG A 256 -4.55 3.15 -12.58
C ARG A 256 -3.14 3.60 -12.92
N PRO A 257 -2.38 4.05 -11.89
CA PRO A 257 -1.00 4.47 -12.08
C PRO A 257 -0.04 3.29 -12.21
N PHE A 258 1.19 3.59 -12.61
CA PHE A 258 2.32 2.66 -12.61
C PHE A 258 3.37 3.12 -11.62
N ALA A 259 4.06 2.16 -10.99
CA ALA A 259 5.21 2.43 -10.17
C ALA A 259 6.43 2.69 -11.06
N PRO A 260 7.22 3.74 -10.80
CA PRO A 260 8.53 3.88 -11.41
C PRO A 260 9.50 2.82 -10.89
N ALA A 261 10.42 2.39 -11.75
CA ALA A 261 11.60 1.64 -11.38
C ALA A 261 12.82 2.52 -11.71
N ILE A 262 13.68 2.77 -10.72
CA ILE A 262 14.84 3.65 -10.85
C ILE A 262 16.01 3.11 -10.05
N LEU A 263 17.24 3.38 -10.50
CA LEU A 263 18.44 3.07 -9.70
C LEU A 263 18.43 3.90 -8.41
N GLU A 264 18.76 3.27 -7.28
CA GLU A 264 18.66 3.85 -5.94
C GLU A 264 19.43 5.18 -5.83
N GLU A 265 20.62 5.29 -6.45
CA GLU A 265 21.45 6.47 -6.45
C GLU A 265 20.82 7.69 -7.15
N PHE A 266 19.87 7.46 -8.05
CA PHE A 266 19.17 8.53 -8.78
C PHE A 266 17.79 8.83 -8.21
N ALA A 267 17.29 8.05 -7.27
CA ALA A 267 15.92 8.18 -6.77
C ALA A 267 15.59 9.59 -6.26
N SER A 268 16.49 10.19 -5.48
CA SER A 268 16.32 11.54 -4.92
C SER A 268 16.45 12.68 -5.95
N GLU A 269 17.06 12.42 -7.10
CA GLU A 269 17.12 13.39 -8.20
C GLU A 269 15.77 13.54 -8.89
N TYR A 270 15.08 12.41 -9.09
CA TYR A 270 13.82 12.37 -9.85
C TYR A 270 12.58 12.44 -8.99
N PHE A 271 12.69 12.10 -7.70
CA PHE A 271 11.53 12.02 -6.78
C PHE A 271 11.81 12.74 -5.46
N GLU A 272 10.74 13.28 -4.87
CA GLU A 272 10.74 13.74 -3.48
C GLU A 272 10.54 12.52 -2.57
N MET A 273 11.66 11.93 -2.15
CA MET A 273 11.65 10.73 -1.34
C MET A 273 11.27 11.04 0.11
N PRO A 274 10.28 10.35 0.70
CA PRO A 274 9.94 10.50 2.12
C PRO A 274 10.93 9.78 3.05
N CYS A 275 11.76 8.90 2.51
CA CYS A 275 12.78 8.11 3.20
C CYS A 275 13.97 7.87 2.26
N GLU A 276 15.06 7.32 2.80
CA GLU A 276 16.28 7.07 2.03
C GLU A 276 16.02 6.17 0.81
N LYS A 277 15.19 5.13 0.98
CA LYS A 277 14.84 4.19 -0.09
C LYS A 277 13.46 3.54 0.15
N SER A 278 12.82 3.13 -0.95
CA SER A 278 11.51 2.45 -0.94
C SER A 278 11.49 1.29 -1.94
N PRO A 279 12.19 0.18 -1.64
CA PRO A 279 12.43 -0.89 -2.62
C PRO A 279 11.23 -1.82 -2.85
N TYR A 280 10.11 -1.65 -2.12
CA TYR A 280 8.98 -2.60 -2.13
C TYR A 280 7.64 -1.94 -2.43
N MET A 281 7.62 -0.79 -3.10
CA MET A 281 6.39 -0.03 -3.44
C MET A 281 5.52 0.31 -2.20
N GLN A 282 6.15 0.66 -1.09
CA GLN A 282 5.48 0.85 0.21
C GLN A 282 5.15 2.30 0.53
N MET A 283 5.69 3.24 -0.24
CA MET A 283 5.51 4.68 -0.06
C MET A 283 5.12 5.33 -1.37
N ILE A 284 4.25 6.34 -1.31
CA ILE A 284 4.08 7.25 -2.44
C ILE A 284 5.18 8.30 -2.42
N VAL A 285 5.56 8.75 -3.61
CA VAL A 285 6.57 9.77 -3.85
C VAL A 285 6.04 10.81 -4.85
N LYS A 286 6.55 12.04 -4.81
CA LYS A 286 6.26 13.03 -5.84
C LYS A 286 7.33 13.01 -6.92
N CYS A 287 6.91 12.98 -8.18
CA CYS A 287 7.81 13.12 -9.31
C CYS A 287 8.24 14.59 -9.45
N ARG A 288 9.54 14.85 -9.56
CA ARG A 288 10.10 16.21 -9.78
C ARG A 288 9.99 16.67 -11.22
N ARG A 289 9.84 15.71 -12.14
CA ARG A 289 9.80 15.96 -13.59
C ARG A 289 8.59 15.25 -14.24
N PRO A 290 7.35 15.62 -13.83
CA PRO A 290 6.13 14.99 -14.36
C PRO A 290 5.95 15.23 -15.87
N ASP A 291 6.52 16.31 -16.38
CA ASP A 291 6.57 16.68 -17.80
C ASP A 291 7.36 15.68 -18.66
N LEU A 292 8.42 15.09 -18.11
CA LEU A 292 9.25 14.11 -18.80
C LEU A 292 8.79 12.67 -18.66
N TYR A 293 8.03 12.35 -17.61
CA TYR A 293 7.65 10.98 -17.26
C TYR A 293 6.14 10.84 -16.99
N PRO A 294 5.29 11.20 -17.96
CA PRO A 294 3.83 11.26 -17.77
C PRO A 294 3.20 9.90 -17.44
N ALA A 295 3.82 8.79 -17.87
CA ALA A 295 3.25 7.46 -17.65
C ALA A 295 3.28 6.99 -16.19
N ILE A 296 4.19 7.51 -15.38
CA ILE A 296 4.35 7.11 -13.97
C ILE A 296 3.74 8.12 -12.98
N VAL A 297 3.15 9.19 -13.46
CA VAL A 297 2.57 10.24 -12.62
C VAL A 297 1.07 10.08 -12.54
N HIS A 298 0.54 10.09 -11.33
CA HIS A 298 -0.88 10.14 -11.05
C HIS A 298 -1.42 11.57 -11.19
N ILE A 299 -2.75 11.75 -11.23
CA ILE A 299 -3.38 13.06 -11.43
C ILE A 299 -3.01 14.09 -10.35
N ASP A 300 -2.70 13.63 -9.14
CA ASP A 300 -2.27 14.43 -8.01
C ASP A 300 -0.76 14.72 -7.97
N GLY A 301 -0.02 14.32 -9.00
CA GLY A 301 1.42 14.48 -9.09
C GLY A 301 2.24 13.44 -8.32
N THR A 302 1.58 12.46 -7.71
CA THR A 302 2.26 11.36 -7.01
C THR A 302 2.56 10.18 -7.93
N SER A 303 3.50 9.35 -7.49
CA SER A 303 3.80 8.03 -8.05
C SER A 303 3.80 7.00 -6.94
N THR A 304 3.35 5.78 -7.23
CA THR A 304 3.42 4.69 -6.25
C THR A 304 4.84 4.16 -6.18
N GLY A 305 5.55 4.47 -5.10
CA GLY A 305 6.84 3.95 -4.67
C GLY A 305 7.87 3.69 -5.76
N THR A 306 9.11 3.90 -5.43
CA THR A 306 10.24 3.58 -6.31
C THR A 306 10.75 2.19 -5.97
N ASP A 307 10.82 1.30 -6.97
CA ASP A 307 11.64 0.10 -6.84
C ASP A 307 13.05 0.45 -7.25
N SER A 308 13.99 0.29 -6.35
CA SER A 308 15.40 0.28 -6.71
C SER A 308 15.72 -1.08 -7.35
N ILE A 309 16.03 -1.08 -8.63
CA ILE A 309 16.52 -2.25 -9.37
C ILE A 309 18.03 -2.35 -9.21
#